data_63a5f2452fbcf48f5b30b69b849b9ecb
#
_entry.id   63a5f2452fbcf48f5b30b69b849b9ecb
#
_cell.length_a   1.000
_cell.length_b   1.000
_cell.length_c   1.000
_cell.angle_alpha   90.00
_cell.angle_beta   90.00
_cell.angle_gamma   90.00
#
_symmetry.space_group_name_H-M   'P 1'
#
loop_
_entity.id
_entity.type
_entity.pdbx_description
1 polymer ?
#
loop_
_entity_poly.entity_id
_entity_poly.type
_entity_poly.pdbx_seq_one_letter_code
_entity_poly.pdbx_strand_id
1 'polypeptide(L)'
;MSHGATIDLDRLIRCIEMREGASWASPGGALQFTKATWSDFSTDPYRRASQPDKARQIARKALFQAIQRMERDGIRPTVWLLALRWNCGYDGMRRRMLEPWSYAEHVHNLYYDHDFR
;
A
#
# COMPACT_ATOMS: atom_id res chain seq x y z
N MET A 1 -0.24 5.20 22.77
CA MET A 1 -0.17 6.49 22.08
C MET A 1 0.85 6.41 20.97
N SER A 2 0.52 6.89 19.80
CA SER A 2 1.47 6.90 18.70
C SER A 2 2.51 7.99 18.92
N HIS A 3 3.76 7.66 18.73
CA HIS A 3 4.87 8.58 18.90
C HIS A 3 5.64 8.80 17.62
N GLY A 4 5.29 8.11 16.56
CA GLY A 4 5.92 8.32 15.28
C GLY A 4 5.26 9.45 14.52
N ALA A 5 5.92 9.92 13.49
CA ALA A 5 5.29 10.80 12.52
C ALA A 5 4.10 10.07 11.91
N THR A 6 3.01 10.80 11.71
CA THR A 6 1.86 10.26 11.01
C THR A 6 2.24 9.92 9.57
N ILE A 7 1.90 8.73 9.12
CA ILE A 7 2.14 8.32 7.75
C ILE A 7 1.05 8.96 6.86
N ASP A 8 1.49 9.67 5.84
CA ASP A 8 0.60 10.24 4.84
C ASP A 8 0.22 9.15 3.83
N LEU A 9 -0.96 8.58 3.99
CA LEU A 9 -1.40 7.46 3.15
C LEU A 9 -1.59 7.88 1.69
N ASP A 10 -2.03 9.10 1.42
CA ASP A 10 -2.19 9.55 0.04
C ASP A 10 -0.83 9.65 -0.66
N ARG A 11 0.18 10.15 0.05
CA ARG A 11 1.54 10.17 -0.46
C ARG A 11 2.07 8.75 -0.69
N LEU A 12 1.85 7.85 0.26
CA LEU A 12 2.28 6.46 0.13
C LEU A 12 1.61 5.79 -1.07
N ILE A 13 0.32 6.01 -1.27
CA ILE A 13 -0.41 5.45 -2.41
C ILE A 13 0.21 5.93 -3.72
N ARG A 14 0.57 7.21 -3.84
CA ARG A 14 1.24 7.72 -5.04
C ARG A 14 2.61 7.06 -5.27
N CYS A 15 3.34 6.80 -4.20
CA CYS A 15 4.62 6.09 -4.30
C CYS A 15 4.43 4.66 -4.79
N ILE A 16 3.38 3.98 -4.32
CA ILE A 16 3.04 2.64 -4.79
C ILE A 16 2.67 2.67 -6.28
N GLU A 17 1.85 3.64 -6.71
CA GLU A 17 1.53 3.82 -8.13
C GLU A 17 2.79 3.96 -8.97
N MET A 18 3.74 4.76 -8.52
CA MET A 18 4.99 4.97 -9.24
C MET A 18 5.83 3.70 -9.30
N ARG A 19 5.89 2.97 -8.20
CA ARG A 19 6.66 1.71 -8.15
C ARG A 19 6.05 0.64 -9.04
N GLU A 20 4.71 0.52 -9.05
CA GLU A 20 4.03 -0.45 -9.90
C GLU A 20 4.21 -0.12 -11.38
N GLY A 21 4.21 1.17 -11.72
CA GLY A 21 4.46 1.63 -13.08
C GLY A 21 3.40 1.19 -14.09
N ALA A 22 2.25 0.73 -13.64
CA ALA A 22 1.19 0.24 -14.52
C ALA A 22 0.23 1.36 -14.92
N SER A 23 -0.44 1.17 -16.07
CA SER A 23 -1.49 2.09 -16.53
C SER A 23 -2.76 1.88 -15.71
N TRP A 24 -3.56 2.93 -15.56
CA TRP A 24 -4.90 2.80 -14.98
C TRP A 24 -5.79 1.89 -15.81
N ALA A 25 -5.54 1.77 -17.11
CA ALA A 25 -6.29 0.88 -18.00
C ALA A 25 -5.91 -0.60 -17.84
N SER A 26 -4.82 -0.91 -17.14
CA SER A 26 -4.40 -2.29 -16.89
C SER A 26 -5.36 -2.97 -15.92
N PRO A 27 -5.52 -4.31 -15.99
CA PRO A 27 -6.26 -5.03 -14.96
C PRO A 27 -5.67 -4.75 -13.59
N GLY A 28 -6.53 -4.37 -12.64
CA GLY A 28 -6.11 -3.97 -11.30
C GLY A 28 -5.70 -2.50 -11.20
N GLY A 29 -5.66 -1.75 -12.33
CA GLY A 29 -5.31 -0.33 -12.37
C GLY A 29 -3.85 -0.06 -12.07
N ALA A 30 -3.50 1.21 -11.88
CA ALA A 30 -2.13 1.61 -11.59
C ALA A 30 -1.62 1.08 -10.25
N LEU A 31 -2.51 0.73 -9.33
CA LEU A 31 -2.15 0.16 -8.03
C LEU A 31 -2.01 -1.35 -8.05
N GLN A 32 -2.36 -1.99 -9.16
CA GLN A 32 -2.25 -3.43 -9.38
C GLN A 32 -2.96 -4.27 -8.32
N PHE A 33 -4.21 -3.89 -8.01
CA PHE A 33 -5.04 -4.70 -7.13
C PHE A 33 -5.20 -6.12 -7.68
N THR A 34 -5.08 -7.11 -6.81
CA THR A 34 -5.57 -8.45 -7.11
C THR A 34 -7.07 -8.48 -6.89
N LYS A 35 -7.75 -9.44 -7.53
CA LYS A 35 -9.21 -9.62 -7.32
C LYS A 35 -9.51 -9.91 -5.85
N ALA A 36 -8.69 -10.73 -5.21
CA ALA A 36 -8.88 -11.09 -3.80
C ALA A 36 -8.79 -9.87 -2.89
N THR A 37 -7.74 -9.08 -3.03
CA THR A 37 -7.58 -7.87 -2.20
C THR A 37 -8.70 -6.87 -2.48
N TRP A 38 -9.08 -6.69 -3.74
CA TRP A 38 -10.20 -5.81 -4.08
C TRP A 38 -11.48 -6.23 -3.36
N SER A 39 -11.79 -7.52 -3.39
CA SER A 39 -13.00 -8.06 -2.76
C SER A 39 -12.98 -7.93 -1.24
N ASP A 40 -11.80 -7.96 -0.63
CA ASP A 40 -11.66 -7.80 0.82
C ASP A 40 -12.06 -6.41 1.30
N PHE A 41 -11.94 -5.39 0.45
CA PHE A 41 -12.15 -4.00 0.85
C PHE A 41 -13.23 -3.27 0.06
N SER A 42 -13.82 -3.90 -0.94
CA SER A 42 -14.82 -3.27 -1.80
C SER A 42 -15.91 -4.25 -2.22
N THR A 43 -17.15 -3.76 -2.27
CA THR A 43 -18.27 -4.48 -2.87
C THR A 43 -18.45 -4.13 -4.35
N ASP A 44 -17.68 -3.17 -4.85
CA ASP A 44 -17.76 -2.78 -6.25
C ASP A 44 -17.08 -3.81 -7.17
N PRO A 45 -17.48 -3.87 -8.44
CA PRO A 45 -16.83 -4.77 -9.39
C PRO A 45 -15.35 -4.48 -9.53
N TYR A 46 -14.56 -5.54 -9.73
CA TYR A 46 -13.10 -5.42 -9.86
C TYR A 46 -12.66 -4.45 -10.97
N ARG A 47 -13.46 -4.33 -12.04
CA ARG A 47 -13.13 -3.38 -13.13
C ARG A 47 -12.98 -1.94 -12.63
N ARG A 48 -13.56 -1.60 -11.48
CA ARG A 48 -13.43 -0.26 -10.91
C ARG A 48 -12.06 0.02 -10.31
N ALA A 49 -11.20 -0.98 -10.21
CA ALA A 49 -9.80 -0.77 -9.83
C ALA A 49 -9.05 0.06 -10.90
N SER A 50 -9.61 0.21 -12.11
CA SER A 50 -9.08 1.08 -13.13
C SER A 50 -9.54 2.55 -13.01
N GLN A 51 -10.40 2.85 -12.04
CA GLN A 51 -10.86 4.22 -11.78
C GLN A 51 -10.01 4.82 -10.65
N PRO A 52 -9.21 5.86 -10.94
CA PRO A 52 -8.21 6.36 -9.97
C PRO A 52 -8.80 6.72 -8.60
N ASP A 53 -9.87 7.50 -8.56
CA ASP A 53 -10.45 7.93 -7.29
C ASP A 53 -10.96 6.77 -6.46
N LYS A 54 -11.65 5.82 -7.11
CA LYS A 54 -12.17 4.64 -6.43
C LYS A 54 -11.04 3.74 -5.94
N ALA A 55 -10.06 3.48 -6.80
CA ALA A 55 -8.92 2.64 -6.45
C ALA A 55 -8.14 3.22 -5.27
N ARG A 56 -7.90 4.53 -5.27
CA ARG A 56 -7.19 5.19 -4.17
C ARG A 56 -7.99 5.13 -2.88
N GLN A 57 -9.30 5.25 -2.95
CA GLN A 57 -10.17 5.11 -1.78
C GLN A 57 -10.04 3.70 -1.17
N ILE A 58 -10.07 2.67 -2.01
CA ILE A 58 -9.95 1.29 -1.55
C ILE A 58 -8.53 1.01 -1.02
N ALA A 59 -7.51 1.54 -1.68
CA ALA A 59 -6.13 1.41 -1.21
C ALA A 59 -5.96 2.03 0.19
N ARG A 60 -6.58 3.19 0.43
CA ARG A 60 -6.52 3.84 1.73
C ARG A 60 -7.15 2.96 2.81
N LYS A 61 -8.29 2.33 2.52
CA LYS A 61 -8.92 1.38 3.45
C LYS A 61 -7.99 0.22 3.78
N ALA A 62 -7.37 -0.37 2.75
CA ALA A 62 -6.47 -1.51 2.93
C ALA A 62 -5.25 -1.16 3.78
N LEU A 63 -4.64 -0.01 3.51
CA LEU A 63 -3.47 0.45 4.26
C LEU A 63 -3.84 0.82 5.70
N PHE A 64 -4.98 1.47 5.89
CA PHE A 64 -5.44 1.81 7.23
C PHE A 64 -5.69 0.55 8.06
N GLN A 65 -6.34 -0.44 7.48
CA GLN A 65 -6.58 -1.72 8.14
C GLN A 65 -5.25 -2.41 8.48
N ALA A 66 -4.26 -2.33 7.60
CA ALA A 66 -2.94 -2.90 7.87
C ALA A 66 -2.27 -2.22 9.07
N ILE A 67 -2.40 -0.89 9.19
CA ILE A 67 -1.88 -0.15 10.35
C ILE A 67 -2.54 -0.64 11.62
N GLN A 68 -3.86 -0.76 11.64
CA GLN A 68 -4.60 -1.23 12.82
C GLN A 68 -4.18 -2.64 13.20
N ARG A 69 -4.00 -3.51 12.22
CA ARG A 69 -3.57 -4.89 12.48
C ARG A 69 -2.16 -4.94 13.03
N MET A 70 -1.25 -4.15 12.47
CA MET A 70 0.12 -4.06 13.00
C MET A 70 0.12 -3.61 14.46
N GLU A 71 -0.66 -2.59 14.79
CA GLU A 71 -0.74 -2.07 16.14
C GLU A 71 -1.27 -3.13 17.12
N ARG A 72 -2.29 -3.88 16.73
CA ARG A 72 -2.80 -5.00 17.54
C ARG A 72 -1.75 -6.08 17.75
N ASP A 73 -0.89 -6.30 16.77
CA ASP A 73 0.16 -7.32 16.83
C ASP A 73 1.46 -6.80 17.48
N GLY A 74 1.44 -5.58 18.01
CA GLY A 74 2.62 -5.00 18.64
C GLY A 74 3.70 -4.55 17.69
N ILE A 75 3.34 -4.33 16.41
CA ILE A 75 4.27 -3.90 15.37
C ILE A 75 4.06 -2.41 15.11
N ARG A 76 5.13 -1.63 15.18
CA ARG A 76 5.05 -0.21 14.85
C ARG A 76 4.91 -0.03 13.33
N PRO A 77 3.82 0.61 12.85
CA PRO A 77 3.67 0.85 11.41
C PRO A 77 4.76 1.77 10.86
N THR A 78 5.31 1.40 9.72
CA THR A 78 6.27 2.20 8.99
C THR A 78 5.95 2.17 7.50
N VAL A 79 6.46 3.15 6.76
CA VAL A 79 6.30 3.18 5.30
C VAL A 79 6.87 1.89 4.68
N TRP A 80 8.02 1.43 5.17
CA TRP A 80 8.64 0.19 4.69
C TRP A 80 7.70 -1.00 4.85
N LEU A 81 7.14 -1.19 6.04
CA LEU A 81 6.26 -2.33 6.32
C LEU A 81 4.96 -2.26 5.54
N LEU A 82 4.40 -1.07 5.36
CA LEU A 82 3.19 -0.91 4.56
C LEU A 82 3.44 -1.21 3.09
N ALA A 83 4.57 -0.79 2.55
CA ALA A 83 4.96 -1.13 1.18
C ALA A 83 5.15 -2.64 1.03
N LEU A 84 5.81 -3.26 1.99
CA LEU A 84 6.04 -4.70 2.00
C LEU A 84 4.71 -5.46 2.06
N ARG A 85 3.78 -5.02 2.92
CA ARG A 85 2.43 -5.59 2.99
C ARG A 85 1.70 -5.45 1.66
N TRP A 86 1.81 -4.31 0.99
CA TRP A 86 1.17 -4.12 -0.31
C TRP A 86 1.68 -5.13 -1.33
N ASN A 87 2.99 -5.36 -1.34
CA ASN A 87 3.63 -6.25 -2.30
C ASN A 87 3.35 -7.73 -2.05
N CYS A 88 3.39 -8.17 -0.79
CA CYS A 88 3.36 -9.61 -0.48
C CYS A 88 2.31 -10.02 0.57
N GLY A 89 1.38 -9.14 0.90
CA GLY A 89 0.34 -9.42 1.89
C GLY A 89 0.85 -9.32 3.33
N TYR A 90 -0.08 -9.40 4.29
CA TYR A 90 0.27 -9.22 5.70
C TYR A 90 1.19 -10.33 6.21
N ASP A 91 0.88 -11.58 5.90
CA ASP A 91 1.70 -12.71 6.35
C ASP A 91 3.08 -12.69 5.69
N GLY A 92 3.12 -12.31 4.42
CA GLY A 92 4.39 -12.12 3.71
C GLY A 92 5.23 -11.01 4.33
N MET A 93 4.60 -9.91 4.73
CA MET A 93 5.27 -8.83 5.44
C MET A 93 5.87 -9.35 6.75
N ARG A 94 5.10 -10.11 7.55
CA ARG A 94 5.57 -10.65 8.83
C ARG A 94 6.81 -11.52 8.66
N ARG A 95 6.84 -12.32 7.60
CA ARG A 95 7.98 -13.20 7.33
C ARG A 95 9.24 -12.46 6.86
N ARG A 96 9.07 -11.25 6.30
CA ARG A 96 10.15 -10.51 5.62
C ARG A 96 10.53 -9.20 6.29
N MET A 97 10.06 -8.96 7.51
CA MET A 97 10.23 -7.68 8.20
C MET A 97 11.69 -7.23 8.33
N LEU A 98 12.59 -8.20 8.47
CA LEU A 98 14.01 -7.92 8.70
C LEU A 98 14.88 -8.17 7.47
N GLU A 99 14.27 -8.49 6.33
CA GLU A 99 15.00 -8.76 5.11
C GLU A 99 15.07 -7.52 4.23
N PRO A 100 16.18 -7.30 3.51
CA PRO A 100 16.22 -6.27 2.48
C PRO A 100 15.26 -6.67 1.36
N TRP A 101 14.39 -5.76 0.95
CA TRP A 101 13.38 -6.04 -0.05
C TRP A 101 13.30 -4.86 -1.01
N SER A 102 13.63 -5.08 -2.27
CA SER A 102 13.79 -4.00 -3.25
C SER A 102 12.51 -3.19 -3.47
N TYR A 103 11.33 -3.85 -3.42
CA TYR A 103 10.06 -3.15 -3.54
C TYR A 103 9.86 -2.15 -2.39
N ALA A 104 10.04 -2.62 -1.16
CA ALA A 104 9.87 -1.77 0.03
C ALA A 104 10.89 -0.64 0.05
N GLU A 105 12.14 -0.93 -0.32
CA GLU A 105 13.18 0.08 -0.40
C GLU A 105 12.84 1.17 -1.42
N HIS A 106 12.38 0.78 -2.61
CA HIS A 106 12.03 1.74 -3.65
C HIS A 106 10.87 2.63 -3.21
N VAL A 107 9.80 2.05 -2.67
CA VAL A 107 8.66 2.83 -2.18
C VAL A 107 9.07 3.75 -1.03
N HIS A 108 9.88 3.25 -0.09
CA HIS A 108 10.40 4.03 1.02
C HIS A 108 11.20 5.25 0.53
N ASN A 109 12.07 5.04 -0.45
CA ASN A 109 12.87 6.12 -0.99
C ASN A 109 12.00 7.14 -1.74
N LEU A 110 11.02 6.67 -2.51
CA LEU A 110 10.07 7.57 -3.15
C LEU A 110 9.29 8.40 -2.12
N TYR A 111 8.87 7.77 -1.04
CA TYR A 111 8.08 8.46 -0.02
C TYR A 111 8.87 9.60 0.64
N TYR A 112 10.12 9.38 0.95
CA TYR A 112 10.93 10.37 1.69
C TYR A 112 11.68 11.34 0.79
N ASP A 113 12.02 10.95 -0.42
CA ASP A 113 12.91 11.73 -1.28
C ASP A 113 12.25 12.37 -2.49
N HIS A 114 11.09 11.83 -2.95
CA HIS A 114 10.46 12.33 -4.15
C HIS A 114 9.65 13.61 -3.89
N ASP A 115 9.77 14.56 -4.82
CA ASP A 115 8.99 15.81 -4.79
C ASP A 115 7.77 15.66 -5.70
N PHE A 116 6.58 15.66 -5.09
CA PHE A 116 5.31 15.51 -5.80
C PHE A 116 4.71 16.84 -6.28
N ARG A 117 5.43 17.94 -6.16
CA ARG A 117 4.96 19.24 -6.62
C ARG A 117 4.96 19.37 -8.14
#